data_7ffab39b4cdb71748ae95e442bf61bb5
#
_entry.id   7ffab39b4cdb71748ae95e442bf61bb5
#
_cell.length_a   1.000
_cell.length_b   1.000
_cell.length_c   1.000
_cell.angle_alpha   90.00
_cell.angle_beta   90.00
_cell.angle_gamma   90.00
#
_symmetry.space_group_name_H-M   'P 1'
#
loop_
_entity.id
_entity.type
_entity.pdbx_description
1 polymer ?
#
loop_
_entity_poly.entity_id
_entity_poly.type
_entity_poly.pdbx_seq_one_letter_code
_entity_poly.pdbx_strand_id
1 'polypeptide(L)'
;MEFDLRPKKLDVYIVTKFITTFFVALFLIIGIVIIFDVSEKIDNFVEKEAPLRAIVFDYYVNFVPYFMNMFSPLFVFITVIFFTSKMASDSEIVAILSCGVSFHRMMVPYIFSAALIALFSLTLNLFIIPDSNKERIAFETKYVKDKTKNVGRNVHYQISPGEFAFAESFSSWNNTAYRFTLERIEDNRLISKITAETAVYDTTRKVWQLKKYFIREYNEDLTDRIRSGKQIDTTLALSVDDFYWNPESVETYNYFELNDLIDLQIMRGDANVKYSLIQKNNRFALPFSAFILTIMGVALSSKKRRGGIGWNIGAGIALAFTYILFMKFSEMFVYTDTLSPAIALWLPNIVFTVIAIVLYRLAPK
;
A
#
# COMPACT_ATOMS: atom_id res chain seq x y z
N MET A 1 18.38 12.51 37.50
CA MET A 1 18.81 11.22 36.97
C MET A 1 19.45 11.48 35.62
N GLU A 2 20.77 11.55 35.58
CA GLU A 2 21.48 11.61 34.30
C GLU A 2 21.26 10.28 33.59
N PHE A 3 20.61 10.30 32.43
CA PHE A 3 20.51 9.14 31.55
C PHE A 3 21.89 8.92 30.91
N ASP A 4 22.65 7.96 31.45
CA ASP A 4 23.86 7.46 30.80
C ASP A 4 23.45 6.76 29.49
N LEU A 5 23.57 7.49 28.37
CA LEU A 5 23.18 7.05 27.02
C LEU A 5 24.20 6.05 26.42
N ARG A 6 25.27 5.67 27.16
CA ARG A 6 26.22 4.70 26.67
C ARG A 6 25.60 3.31 26.63
N PRO A 7 25.64 2.61 25.47
CA PRO A 7 25.05 1.29 25.33
C PRO A 7 25.75 0.31 26.29
N LYS A 8 24.97 -0.27 27.19
CA LYS A 8 25.48 -1.31 28.12
C LYS A 8 25.51 -2.66 27.38
N LYS A 9 26.29 -3.61 27.86
CA LYS A 9 26.39 -4.97 27.27
C LYS A 9 25.01 -5.62 27.09
N LEU A 10 24.08 -5.38 28.04
CA LEU A 10 22.71 -5.87 27.97
C LEU A 10 21.93 -5.25 26.79
N ASP A 11 22.14 -3.97 26.51
CA ASP A 11 21.44 -3.29 25.39
C ASP A 11 21.89 -3.87 24.06
N VAL A 12 23.20 -4.02 23.88
CA VAL A 12 23.78 -4.62 22.66
C VAL A 12 23.30 -6.07 22.49
N TYR A 13 23.23 -6.84 23.57
CA TYR A 13 22.73 -8.22 23.55
C TYR A 13 21.28 -8.29 23.03
N ILE A 14 20.37 -7.50 23.62
CA ILE A 14 18.96 -7.48 23.24
C ILE A 14 18.78 -6.97 21.80
N VAL A 15 19.43 -5.85 21.43
CA VAL A 15 19.36 -5.28 20.09
C VAL A 15 19.84 -6.26 19.04
N THR A 16 21.03 -6.86 19.26
CA THR A 16 21.59 -7.84 18.30
C THR A 16 20.67 -9.04 18.15
N LYS A 17 20.18 -9.61 19.27
CA LYS A 17 19.25 -10.73 19.24
C LYS A 17 17.96 -10.39 18.49
N PHE A 18 17.36 -9.25 18.79
CA PHE A 18 16.11 -8.84 18.14
C PHE A 18 16.30 -8.67 16.62
N ILE A 19 17.25 -7.82 16.23
CA ILE A 19 17.48 -7.48 14.82
C ILE A 19 17.88 -8.74 14.02
N THR A 20 18.83 -9.54 14.53
CA THR A 20 19.24 -10.76 13.82
C THR A 20 18.09 -11.75 13.66
N THR A 21 17.34 -12.02 14.75
CA THR A 21 16.22 -12.97 14.69
C THR A 21 15.12 -12.46 13.75
N PHE A 22 14.85 -11.14 13.74
CA PHE A 22 13.89 -10.53 12.83
C PHE A 22 14.27 -10.74 11.36
N PHE A 23 15.50 -10.41 10.98
CA PHE A 23 15.92 -10.57 9.58
C PHE A 23 16.02 -12.06 9.18
N VAL A 24 16.49 -12.93 10.05
CA VAL A 24 16.54 -14.37 9.76
C VAL A 24 15.13 -14.92 9.54
N ALA A 25 14.17 -14.59 10.40
CA ALA A 25 12.79 -15.02 10.25
C ALA A 25 12.15 -14.45 8.99
N LEU A 26 12.42 -13.18 8.70
CA LEU A 26 11.89 -12.49 7.51
C LEU A 26 12.45 -13.10 6.22
N PHE A 27 13.76 -13.39 6.15
CA PHE A 27 14.36 -14.04 4.96
C PHE A 27 13.88 -15.47 4.76
N LEU A 28 13.65 -16.23 5.84
CA LEU A 28 13.09 -17.57 5.72
C LEU A 28 11.70 -17.55 5.10
N ILE A 29 10.81 -16.66 5.55
CA ILE A 29 9.47 -16.58 4.97
C ILE A 29 9.49 -16.06 3.53
N ILE A 30 10.34 -15.09 3.22
CA ILE A 30 10.51 -14.59 1.85
C ILE A 30 10.93 -15.72 0.91
N GLY A 31 11.87 -16.57 1.35
CA GLY A 31 12.25 -17.77 0.59
C GLY A 31 11.05 -18.69 0.31
N ILE A 32 10.21 -18.92 1.32
CA ILE A 32 8.98 -19.72 1.16
C ILE A 32 8.01 -19.03 0.19
N VAL A 33 7.78 -17.73 0.36
CA VAL A 33 6.88 -16.96 -0.51
C VAL A 33 7.36 -16.99 -1.97
N ILE A 34 8.66 -16.87 -2.22
CA ILE A 34 9.24 -16.97 -3.58
C ILE A 34 8.97 -18.37 -4.17
N ILE A 35 9.15 -19.45 -3.38
CA ILE A 35 8.90 -20.81 -3.87
C ILE A 35 7.42 -20.98 -4.27
N PHE A 36 6.49 -20.48 -3.46
CA PHE A 36 5.06 -20.51 -3.79
C PHE A 36 4.74 -19.69 -5.04
N ASP A 37 5.26 -18.46 -5.14
CA ASP A 37 5.04 -17.58 -6.29
C ASP A 37 5.63 -18.17 -7.59
N VAL A 38 6.83 -18.78 -7.52
CA VAL A 38 7.40 -19.53 -8.65
C VAL A 38 6.46 -20.66 -9.06
N SER A 39 5.98 -21.46 -8.10
CA SER A 39 5.08 -22.58 -8.38
C SER A 39 3.77 -22.16 -9.04
N GLU A 40 3.25 -20.99 -8.67
CA GLU A 40 2.02 -20.43 -9.23
C GLU A 40 2.23 -19.88 -10.66
N LYS A 41 3.39 -19.26 -10.92
CA LYS A 41 3.64 -18.50 -12.15
C LYS A 41 4.52 -19.22 -13.18
N ILE A 42 5.01 -20.43 -12.87
CA ILE A 42 5.97 -21.14 -13.73
C ILE A 42 5.41 -21.41 -15.13
N ASP A 43 4.14 -21.75 -15.23
CA ASP A 43 3.47 -22.00 -16.51
C ASP A 43 3.47 -20.73 -17.39
N ASN A 44 3.17 -19.58 -16.81
CA ASN A 44 3.22 -18.30 -17.50
C ASN A 44 4.65 -17.92 -17.95
N PHE A 45 5.65 -18.19 -17.10
CA PHE A 45 7.05 -17.91 -17.44
C PHE A 45 7.53 -18.77 -18.62
N VAL A 46 7.12 -20.03 -18.67
CA VAL A 46 7.46 -20.95 -19.77
C VAL A 46 6.69 -20.61 -21.03
N GLU A 47 5.37 -20.40 -20.93
CA GLU A 47 4.52 -20.10 -22.10
C GLU A 47 4.93 -18.79 -22.79
N LYS A 48 5.30 -17.78 -22.02
CA LYS A 48 5.70 -16.46 -22.56
C LYS A 48 7.21 -16.31 -22.73
N GLU A 49 7.97 -17.42 -22.65
CA GLU A 49 9.43 -17.48 -22.85
C GLU A 49 10.20 -16.40 -22.04
N ALA A 50 9.84 -16.24 -20.75
CA ALA A 50 10.48 -15.25 -19.89
C ALA A 50 11.95 -15.59 -19.64
N PRO A 51 12.93 -14.68 -19.93
CA PRO A 51 14.33 -14.96 -19.69
C PRO A 51 14.61 -15.14 -18.20
N LEU A 52 15.40 -16.17 -17.81
CA LEU A 52 15.74 -16.44 -16.41
C LEU A 52 16.35 -15.22 -15.72
N ARG A 53 17.18 -14.44 -16.42
CA ARG A 53 17.75 -13.20 -15.90
C ARG A 53 16.68 -12.18 -15.52
N ALA A 54 15.66 -12.00 -16.36
CA ALA A 54 14.55 -11.08 -16.08
C ALA A 54 13.69 -11.59 -14.91
N ILE A 55 13.46 -12.92 -14.81
CA ILE A 55 12.76 -13.51 -13.66
C ILE A 55 13.48 -13.20 -12.35
N VAL A 56 14.81 -13.34 -12.31
CA VAL A 56 15.58 -13.10 -11.07
C VAL A 56 15.71 -11.61 -10.76
N PHE A 57 16.16 -10.78 -11.70
CA PHE A 57 16.54 -9.40 -11.44
C PHE A 57 15.40 -8.39 -11.63
N ASP A 58 14.56 -8.57 -12.63
CA ASP A 58 13.48 -7.61 -12.89
C ASP A 58 12.24 -7.96 -12.05
N TYR A 59 12.03 -9.26 -11.73
CA TYR A 59 10.89 -9.69 -10.94
C TYR A 59 11.24 -9.94 -9.47
N TYR A 60 12.03 -11.00 -9.12
CA TYR A 60 12.22 -11.38 -7.71
C TYR A 60 13.02 -10.38 -6.89
N VAL A 61 14.05 -9.74 -7.41
CA VAL A 61 14.77 -8.69 -6.68
C VAL A 61 13.82 -7.53 -6.32
N ASN A 62 12.88 -7.21 -7.20
CA ASN A 62 11.91 -6.14 -6.99
C ASN A 62 10.65 -6.58 -6.20
N PHE A 63 10.38 -7.88 -6.16
CA PHE A 63 9.32 -8.48 -5.34
C PHE A 63 9.67 -8.48 -3.84
N VAL A 64 10.92 -8.76 -3.49
CA VAL A 64 11.38 -8.91 -2.12
C VAL A 64 11.09 -7.70 -1.23
N PRO A 65 11.42 -6.44 -1.58
CA PRO A 65 11.19 -5.29 -0.73
C PRO A 65 9.73 -5.10 -0.33
N TYR A 66 8.80 -5.31 -1.26
CA TYR A 66 7.37 -5.20 -1.02
C TYR A 66 6.90 -6.22 0.02
N PHE A 67 7.24 -7.49 -0.16
CA PHE A 67 6.82 -8.56 0.75
C PHE A 67 7.52 -8.50 2.10
N MET A 68 8.79 -8.08 2.15
CA MET A 68 9.49 -7.81 3.42
C MET A 68 8.73 -6.78 4.24
N ASN A 69 8.29 -5.70 3.62
CA ASN A 69 7.55 -4.65 4.30
C ASN A 69 6.16 -5.11 4.73
N MET A 70 5.44 -5.80 3.85
CA MET A 70 4.09 -6.30 4.13
C MET A 70 4.06 -7.28 5.32
N PHE A 71 5.05 -8.16 5.43
CA PHE A 71 5.15 -9.12 6.53
C PHE A 71 5.85 -8.58 7.78
N SER A 72 6.49 -7.41 7.70
CA SER A 72 7.27 -6.84 8.80
C SER A 72 6.52 -6.79 10.14
N PRO A 73 5.26 -6.33 10.26
CA PRO A 73 4.55 -6.29 11.53
C PRO A 73 4.40 -7.67 12.18
N LEU A 74 4.06 -8.68 11.38
CA LEU A 74 3.92 -10.07 11.85
C LEU A 74 5.24 -10.58 12.40
N PHE A 75 6.34 -10.37 11.68
CA PHE A 75 7.64 -10.88 12.08
C PHE A 75 8.28 -10.11 13.23
N VAL A 76 8.04 -8.80 13.36
CA VAL A 76 8.39 -8.06 14.58
C VAL A 76 7.79 -8.73 15.79
N PHE A 77 6.50 -9.01 15.75
CA PHE A 77 5.78 -9.56 16.89
C PHE A 77 6.21 -10.99 17.23
N ILE A 78 6.25 -11.87 16.22
CA ILE A 78 6.71 -13.27 16.41
C ILE A 78 8.13 -13.31 16.96
N THR A 79 9.03 -12.52 16.39
CA THR A 79 10.44 -12.47 16.81
C THR A 79 10.57 -12.03 18.26
N VAL A 80 9.89 -10.94 18.64
CA VAL A 80 9.93 -10.43 20.02
C VAL A 80 9.41 -11.48 20.99
N ILE A 81 8.27 -12.10 20.70
CA ILE A 81 7.70 -13.12 21.55
C ILE A 81 8.64 -14.33 21.66
N PHE A 82 9.18 -14.79 20.53
CA PHE A 82 10.03 -15.97 20.48
C PHE A 82 11.27 -15.81 21.37
N PHE A 83 12.08 -14.75 21.13
CA PHE A 83 13.32 -14.64 21.88
C PHE A 83 13.10 -14.16 23.33
N THR A 84 12.07 -13.33 23.60
CA THR A 84 11.73 -12.90 24.96
C THR A 84 11.18 -14.08 25.79
N SER A 85 10.32 -14.93 25.20
CA SER A 85 9.86 -16.16 25.87
C SER A 85 11.02 -17.11 26.15
N LYS A 86 12.01 -17.21 25.24
CA LYS A 86 13.21 -17.99 25.45
C LYS A 86 14.02 -17.44 26.64
N MET A 87 14.29 -16.14 26.68
CA MET A 87 14.95 -15.47 27.81
C MET A 87 14.17 -15.67 29.13
N ALA A 88 12.83 -15.62 29.08
CA ALA A 88 12.00 -15.88 30.27
C ALA A 88 12.10 -17.36 30.73
N SER A 89 12.10 -18.32 29.80
CA SER A 89 12.25 -19.74 30.06
C SER A 89 13.62 -20.06 30.68
N ASP A 90 14.67 -19.47 30.13
CA ASP A 90 16.06 -19.65 30.58
C ASP A 90 16.37 -18.83 31.86
N SER A 91 15.34 -18.19 32.44
CA SER A 91 15.41 -17.35 33.66
C SER A 91 16.30 -16.10 33.52
N GLU A 92 16.71 -15.72 32.30
CA GLU A 92 17.51 -14.50 32.05
C GLU A 92 16.77 -13.23 32.48
N ILE A 93 15.46 -13.11 32.18
CA ILE A 93 14.67 -11.97 32.59
C ILE A 93 14.60 -11.82 34.10
N VAL A 94 14.42 -12.94 34.84
CA VAL A 94 14.39 -12.95 36.29
C VAL A 94 15.75 -12.52 36.84
N ALA A 95 16.84 -13.03 36.28
CA ALA A 95 18.19 -12.64 36.68
C ALA A 95 18.44 -11.13 36.44
N ILE A 96 18.04 -10.57 35.29
CA ILE A 96 18.18 -9.15 34.98
C ILE A 96 17.42 -8.30 36.00
N LEU A 97 16.18 -8.66 36.32
CA LEU A 97 15.35 -7.91 37.26
C LEU A 97 15.91 -8.05 38.72
N SER A 98 16.40 -9.22 39.10
CA SER A 98 17.01 -9.47 40.43
C SER A 98 18.33 -8.70 40.61
N CYS A 99 19.04 -8.39 39.53
CA CYS A 99 20.22 -7.52 39.57
C CYS A 99 19.85 -6.01 39.68
N GLY A 100 18.58 -5.66 39.92
CA GLY A 100 18.12 -4.28 40.10
C GLY A 100 17.88 -3.51 38.83
N VAL A 101 17.88 -4.15 37.64
CA VAL A 101 17.49 -3.53 36.39
C VAL A 101 15.96 -3.48 36.32
N SER A 102 15.36 -2.30 36.29
CA SER A 102 13.91 -2.18 36.17
C SER A 102 13.40 -2.69 34.82
N PHE A 103 12.16 -3.19 34.79
CA PHE A 103 11.50 -3.63 33.55
C PHE A 103 11.47 -2.50 32.50
N HIS A 104 11.24 -1.26 32.93
CA HIS A 104 11.28 -0.09 32.04
C HIS A 104 12.66 0.09 31.38
N ARG A 105 13.74 -0.08 32.15
CA ARG A 105 15.11 0.02 31.61
C ARG A 105 15.41 -1.12 30.63
N MET A 106 14.89 -2.32 30.87
CA MET A 106 15.00 -3.45 29.96
C MET A 106 14.24 -3.21 28.65
N MET A 107 13.14 -2.44 28.65
CA MET A 107 12.37 -2.09 27.45
C MET A 107 13.13 -1.16 26.48
N VAL A 108 14.08 -0.37 26.95
CA VAL A 108 14.79 0.63 26.13
C VAL A 108 15.43 0.00 24.88
N PRO A 109 16.24 -1.07 24.95
CA PRO A 109 16.83 -1.70 23.77
C PRO A 109 15.79 -2.31 22.83
N TYR A 110 14.64 -2.78 23.33
CA TYR A 110 13.54 -3.26 22.48
C TYR A 110 12.92 -2.13 21.68
N ILE A 111 12.64 -0.99 22.31
CA ILE A 111 12.09 0.19 21.63
C ILE A 111 13.09 0.75 20.61
N PHE A 112 14.39 0.76 20.96
CA PHE A 112 15.43 1.15 20.02
C PHE A 112 15.47 0.23 18.79
N SER A 113 15.38 -1.08 18.99
CA SER A 113 15.30 -2.04 17.87
C SER A 113 14.03 -1.86 17.03
N ALA A 114 12.89 -1.61 17.69
CA ALA A 114 11.65 -1.30 16.99
C ALA A 114 11.76 -0.01 16.16
N ALA A 115 12.46 1.01 16.67
CA ALA A 115 12.73 2.24 15.92
C ALA A 115 13.61 1.98 14.68
N LEU A 116 14.62 1.14 14.78
CA LEU A 116 15.44 0.75 13.64
C LEU A 116 14.62 0.00 12.57
N ILE A 117 13.76 -0.93 12.99
CA ILE A 117 12.87 -1.67 12.07
C ILE A 117 11.82 -0.74 11.47
N ALA A 118 11.23 0.16 12.24
CA ALA A 118 10.28 1.15 11.74
C ALA A 118 10.92 2.10 10.72
N LEU A 119 12.15 2.55 10.98
CA LEU A 119 12.92 3.38 10.03
C LEU A 119 13.24 2.61 8.74
N PHE A 120 13.65 1.34 8.86
CA PHE A 120 13.87 0.46 7.73
C PHE A 120 12.58 0.30 6.88
N SER A 121 11.45 -0.03 7.53
CA SER A 121 10.14 -0.14 6.88
C SER A 121 9.71 1.18 6.20
N LEU A 122 9.93 2.32 6.86
CA LEU A 122 9.63 3.64 6.31
C LEU A 122 10.50 3.94 5.07
N THR A 123 11.79 3.61 5.12
CA THR A 123 12.70 3.77 3.99
C THR A 123 12.28 2.91 2.80
N LEU A 124 11.88 1.64 3.06
CA LEU A 124 11.32 0.78 2.03
C LEU A 124 10.08 1.40 1.39
N ASN A 125 9.12 1.86 2.19
CA ASN A 125 7.85 2.42 1.71
C ASN A 125 7.99 3.71 0.89
N LEU A 126 8.94 4.59 1.26
CA LEU A 126 9.05 5.90 0.64
C LEU A 126 9.95 5.91 -0.59
N PHE A 127 11.00 5.08 -0.60
CA PHE A 127 12.08 5.18 -1.60
C PHE A 127 12.26 3.90 -2.43
N ILE A 128 12.20 2.72 -1.82
CA ILE A 128 12.59 1.48 -2.51
C ILE A 128 11.39 0.82 -3.19
N ILE A 129 10.29 0.64 -2.46
CA ILE A 129 9.10 -0.06 -2.98
C ILE A 129 8.49 0.60 -4.22
N PRO A 130 8.37 1.95 -4.31
CA PRO A 130 7.81 2.56 -5.51
C PRO A 130 8.56 2.20 -6.78
N ASP A 131 9.89 2.29 -6.77
CA ASP A 131 10.70 1.97 -7.95
C ASP A 131 10.74 0.46 -8.22
N SER A 132 10.87 -0.36 -7.18
CA SER A 132 10.79 -1.82 -7.29
C SER A 132 9.46 -2.27 -7.88
N ASN A 133 8.34 -1.68 -7.46
CA ASN A 133 7.03 -2.03 -8.01
C ASN A 133 6.86 -1.61 -9.48
N LYS A 134 7.51 -0.53 -9.95
CA LYS A 134 7.52 -0.17 -11.39
C LYS A 134 8.07 -1.33 -12.23
N GLU A 135 9.24 -1.84 -11.88
CA GLU A 135 9.90 -2.93 -12.59
C GLU A 135 9.11 -4.25 -12.46
N ARG A 136 8.66 -4.58 -11.24
CA ARG A 136 7.84 -5.78 -11.00
C ARG A 136 6.57 -5.80 -11.83
N ILE A 137 5.78 -4.71 -11.82
CA ILE A 137 4.52 -4.62 -12.55
C ILE A 137 4.76 -4.62 -14.06
N ALA A 138 5.83 -3.98 -14.55
CA ALA A 138 6.22 -4.03 -15.95
C ALA A 138 6.50 -5.47 -16.39
N PHE A 139 7.26 -6.23 -15.58
CA PHE A 139 7.51 -7.65 -15.83
C PHE A 139 6.22 -8.47 -15.79
N GLU A 140 5.37 -8.31 -14.76
CA GLU A 140 4.09 -9.04 -14.65
C GLU A 140 3.17 -8.76 -15.83
N THR A 141 3.09 -7.52 -16.30
CA THR A 141 2.27 -7.14 -17.45
C THR A 141 2.76 -7.80 -18.74
N LYS A 142 4.08 -8.02 -18.85
CA LYS A 142 4.70 -8.63 -20.03
C LYS A 142 4.62 -10.15 -20.03
N TYR A 143 4.87 -10.78 -18.86
CA TYR A 143 5.12 -12.23 -18.79
C TYR A 143 4.12 -13.01 -17.94
N VAL A 144 3.26 -12.34 -17.14
CA VAL A 144 2.32 -13.03 -16.24
C VAL A 144 0.88 -12.71 -16.60
N LYS A 145 0.53 -11.42 -16.61
CA LYS A 145 -0.85 -11.00 -16.83
C LYS A 145 -1.25 -11.13 -18.29
N ASP A 146 -2.45 -11.65 -18.53
CA ASP A 146 -3.06 -11.55 -19.84
C ASP A 146 -3.42 -10.09 -20.14
N LYS A 147 -3.34 -9.70 -21.42
CA LYS A 147 -3.58 -8.34 -21.91
C LYS A 147 -5.00 -7.80 -21.69
N THR A 148 -5.84 -8.50 -20.95
CA THR A 148 -7.17 -8.02 -20.51
C THR A 148 -6.97 -6.94 -19.46
N LYS A 149 -6.66 -5.72 -19.93
CA LYS A 149 -6.69 -4.54 -19.06
C LYS A 149 -8.13 -4.37 -18.58
N ASN A 150 -8.32 -4.25 -17.28
CA ASN A 150 -9.61 -3.87 -16.72
C ASN A 150 -9.99 -2.49 -17.24
N VAL A 151 -10.89 -2.46 -18.19
CA VAL A 151 -11.34 -1.24 -18.84
C VAL A 151 -12.56 -0.73 -18.08
N GLY A 152 -12.49 0.52 -17.64
CA GLY A 152 -13.62 1.18 -17.00
C GLY A 152 -14.83 1.24 -17.95
N ARG A 153 -16.03 0.91 -17.42
CA ARG A 153 -17.31 1.19 -18.09
C ARG A 153 -17.96 2.39 -17.41
N ASN A 154 -18.66 3.19 -18.19
CA ASN A 154 -19.32 4.42 -17.73
C ASN A 154 -18.34 5.35 -17.01
N VAL A 155 -17.19 5.56 -17.64
CA VAL A 155 -16.13 6.41 -17.11
C VAL A 155 -16.57 7.87 -17.23
N HIS A 156 -16.58 8.59 -16.11
CA HIS A 156 -16.98 9.99 -16.04
C HIS A 156 -15.94 10.77 -15.25
N TYR A 157 -15.21 11.66 -15.92
CA TYR A 157 -14.14 12.45 -15.33
C TYR A 157 -14.30 13.93 -15.59
N GLN A 158 -14.01 14.76 -14.61
CA GLN A 158 -13.69 16.15 -14.83
C GLN A 158 -12.23 16.23 -15.33
N ILE A 159 -12.03 16.57 -16.60
CA ILE A 159 -10.69 16.60 -17.22
C ILE A 159 -9.96 17.93 -17.00
N SER A 160 -10.74 19.01 -16.82
CA SER A 160 -10.28 20.33 -16.40
C SER A 160 -11.41 21.03 -15.66
N PRO A 161 -11.16 22.13 -14.92
CA PRO A 161 -12.23 22.87 -14.25
C PRO A 161 -13.35 23.25 -15.22
N GLY A 162 -14.56 22.74 -14.94
CA GLY A 162 -15.74 22.97 -15.79
C GLY A 162 -15.85 22.09 -17.03
N GLU A 163 -14.87 21.21 -17.34
CA GLU A 163 -14.94 20.29 -18.49
C GLU A 163 -15.06 18.83 -18.01
N PHE A 164 -16.12 18.16 -18.46
CA PHE A 164 -16.44 16.79 -18.09
C PHE A 164 -16.42 15.89 -19.31
N ALA A 165 -15.67 14.80 -19.25
CA ALA A 165 -15.64 13.77 -20.26
C ALA A 165 -16.37 12.51 -19.76
N PHE A 166 -17.18 11.93 -20.63
CA PHE A 166 -17.85 10.64 -20.40
C PHE A 166 -17.55 9.69 -21.53
N ALA A 167 -17.30 8.42 -21.19
CA ALA A 167 -17.21 7.32 -22.13
C ALA A 167 -17.98 6.12 -21.59
N GLU A 168 -18.90 5.53 -22.36
CA GLU A 168 -19.64 4.34 -21.96
C GLU A 168 -18.72 3.13 -21.82
N SER A 169 -17.77 2.97 -22.73
CA SER A 169 -16.76 1.93 -22.67
C SER A 169 -15.49 2.36 -23.41
N PHE A 170 -14.38 1.75 -23.07
CA PHE A 170 -13.11 1.96 -23.74
C PHE A 170 -12.54 0.61 -24.21
N SER A 171 -12.02 0.55 -25.42
CA SER A 171 -11.32 -0.60 -25.94
C SER A 171 -9.82 -0.36 -25.95
N SER A 172 -9.09 -1.18 -25.20
CA SER A 172 -7.63 -1.14 -25.14
C SER A 172 -6.93 -1.61 -26.40
N TRP A 173 -7.65 -2.40 -27.22
CA TRP A 173 -7.09 -2.98 -28.43
C TRP A 173 -6.81 -1.92 -29.51
N ASN A 174 -7.71 -0.96 -29.64
CA ASN A 174 -7.66 0.09 -30.68
C ASN A 174 -7.67 1.50 -30.09
N ASN A 175 -7.43 1.65 -28.77
CA ASN A 175 -7.44 2.93 -28.03
C ASN A 175 -8.69 3.79 -28.35
N THR A 176 -9.86 3.16 -28.32
CA THR A 176 -11.12 3.79 -28.72
C THR A 176 -12.10 3.87 -27.55
N ALA A 177 -12.55 5.08 -27.25
CA ALA A 177 -13.68 5.31 -26.36
C ALA A 177 -14.99 5.32 -27.19
N TYR A 178 -16.00 4.57 -26.73
CA TYR A 178 -17.30 4.47 -27.35
C TYR A 178 -18.31 5.34 -26.64
N ARG A 179 -19.24 5.95 -27.40
CA ARG A 179 -20.25 6.91 -26.94
C ARG A 179 -19.61 8.00 -26.08
N PHE A 180 -18.61 8.63 -26.66
CA PHE A 180 -17.86 9.68 -25.99
C PHE A 180 -18.68 10.98 -25.93
N THR A 181 -18.67 11.64 -24.77
CA THR A 181 -19.28 12.94 -24.57
C THR A 181 -18.30 13.85 -23.86
N LEU A 182 -18.21 15.10 -24.29
CA LEU A 182 -17.47 16.16 -23.62
C LEU A 182 -18.45 17.31 -23.34
N GLU A 183 -18.55 17.72 -22.08
CA GLU A 183 -19.42 18.77 -21.60
C GLU A 183 -18.60 19.90 -20.99
N ARG A 184 -18.92 21.14 -21.35
CA ARG A 184 -18.32 22.33 -20.75
C ARG A 184 -19.39 23.10 -19.99
N ILE A 185 -19.14 23.30 -18.70
CA ILE A 185 -20.03 23.96 -17.76
C ILE A 185 -19.30 25.19 -17.21
N GLU A 186 -19.89 26.37 -17.34
CA GLU A 186 -19.41 27.61 -16.75
C GLU A 186 -20.58 28.25 -15.96
N ASP A 187 -20.30 28.79 -14.78
CA ASP A 187 -21.27 29.38 -13.87
C ASP A 187 -22.55 28.53 -13.69
N ASN A 188 -22.37 27.23 -13.53
CA ASN A 188 -23.45 26.27 -13.37
C ASN A 188 -24.38 26.11 -14.57
N ARG A 189 -23.93 26.53 -15.77
CA ARG A 189 -24.68 26.43 -17.04
C ARG A 189 -23.88 25.59 -18.02
N LEU A 190 -24.55 24.72 -18.76
CA LEU A 190 -23.96 23.99 -19.86
C LEU A 190 -23.75 24.93 -21.06
N ILE A 191 -22.50 25.17 -21.41
CA ILE A 191 -22.09 26.05 -22.49
C ILE A 191 -21.94 25.31 -23.81
N SER A 192 -21.34 24.09 -23.74
CA SER A 192 -21.21 23.26 -24.94
C SER A 192 -21.25 21.79 -24.59
N LYS A 193 -21.77 20.99 -25.51
CA LYS A 193 -21.77 19.54 -25.45
C LYS A 193 -21.32 18.98 -26.78
N ILE A 194 -20.27 18.18 -26.74
CA ILE A 194 -19.77 17.40 -27.87
C ILE A 194 -20.13 15.93 -27.60
N THR A 195 -20.81 15.30 -28.55
CA THR A 195 -21.04 13.85 -28.53
C THR A 195 -20.38 13.24 -29.74
N ALA A 196 -19.78 12.08 -29.59
CA ALA A 196 -19.18 11.31 -30.67
C ALA A 196 -19.51 9.81 -30.52
N GLU A 197 -19.76 9.15 -31.64
CA GLU A 197 -19.96 7.69 -31.60
C GLU A 197 -18.71 6.99 -31.09
N THR A 198 -17.54 7.46 -31.54
CA THR A 198 -16.24 6.97 -31.10
C THR A 198 -15.21 8.08 -30.99
N ALA A 199 -14.36 8.02 -29.98
CA ALA A 199 -13.16 8.85 -29.85
C ALA A 199 -11.93 7.93 -29.87
N VAL A 200 -11.11 8.05 -30.92
CA VAL A 200 -9.91 7.24 -31.12
C VAL A 200 -8.69 8.05 -30.77
N TYR A 201 -7.83 7.51 -29.92
CA TYR A 201 -6.58 8.18 -29.55
C TYR A 201 -5.47 7.83 -30.55
N ASP A 202 -4.95 8.84 -31.22
CA ASP A 202 -3.78 8.73 -32.09
C ASP A 202 -2.50 8.87 -31.23
N THR A 203 -1.83 7.75 -31.00
CA THR A 203 -0.59 7.69 -30.19
C THR A 203 0.58 8.44 -30.83
N THR A 204 0.58 8.61 -32.15
CA THR A 204 1.65 9.29 -32.88
C THR A 204 1.52 10.80 -32.77
N ARG A 205 0.30 11.32 -32.93
CA ARG A 205 0.00 12.75 -32.87
C ARG A 205 -0.39 13.23 -31.48
N LYS A 206 -0.69 12.31 -30.54
CA LYS A 206 -1.21 12.58 -29.19
C LYS A 206 -2.50 13.43 -29.21
N VAL A 207 -3.40 13.12 -30.13
CA VAL A 207 -4.70 13.79 -30.29
C VAL A 207 -5.83 12.77 -30.28
N TRP A 208 -7.01 13.22 -29.86
CA TRP A 208 -8.24 12.45 -29.93
C TRP A 208 -8.96 12.74 -31.23
N GLN A 209 -9.28 11.71 -32.00
CA GLN A 209 -10.07 11.78 -33.22
C GLN A 209 -11.52 11.43 -32.89
N LEU A 210 -12.39 12.42 -32.84
CA LEU A 210 -13.82 12.22 -32.60
C LEU A 210 -14.50 11.92 -33.94
N LYS A 211 -15.10 10.69 -34.06
CA LYS A 211 -15.78 10.25 -35.26
C LYS A 211 -17.30 10.31 -35.09
N LYS A 212 -18.00 10.75 -36.17
CA LYS A 212 -19.43 10.99 -36.18
C LYS A 212 -19.83 11.89 -34.99
N TYR A 213 -19.25 13.08 -34.98
CA TYR A 213 -19.43 14.02 -33.89
C TYR A 213 -20.63 14.93 -34.12
N PHE A 214 -21.19 15.40 -33.01
CA PHE A 214 -22.24 16.39 -32.92
C PHE A 214 -21.86 17.37 -31.81
N ILE A 215 -21.74 18.66 -32.17
CA ILE A 215 -21.42 19.74 -31.22
C ILE A 215 -22.66 20.61 -31.09
N ARG A 216 -23.08 20.86 -29.85
CA ARG A 216 -24.14 21.78 -29.50
C ARG A 216 -23.57 22.86 -28.58
N GLU A 217 -23.61 24.11 -29.03
CA GLU A 217 -23.22 25.30 -28.28
C GLU A 217 -24.49 26.00 -27.82
N TYR A 218 -24.60 26.27 -26.52
CA TYR A 218 -25.76 26.90 -25.91
C TYR A 218 -25.47 28.39 -25.71
N ASN A 219 -26.20 29.26 -26.38
CA ASN A 219 -26.05 30.71 -26.24
C ASN A 219 -27.01 31.26 -25.17
N GLU A 220 -26.71 32.44 -24.63
CA GLU A 220 -27.57 33.11 -23.64
C GLU A 220 -28.97 33.47 -24.19
N ASP A 221 -29.07 33.69 -25.50
CA ASP A 221 -30.30 34.01 -26.21
C ASP A 221 -31.23 32.81 -26.47
N LEU A 222 -30.98 31.66 -25.82
CA LEU A 222 -31.70 30.39 -26.04
C LEU A 222 -31.63 29.88 -27.50
N THR A 223 -30.70 30.38 -28.29
CA THR A 223 -30.43 29.91 -29.64
C THR A 223 -29.26 28.96 -29.61
N ASP A 224 -29.48 27.72 -30.06
CA ASP A 224 -28.41 26.71 -30.07
C ASP A 224 -27.68 26.73 -31.42
N ARG A 225 -26.38 26.72 -31.37
CA ARG A 225 -25.55 26.49 -32.54
C ARG A 225 -25.17 25.04 -32.67
N ILE A 226 -25.58 24.40 -33.76
CA ILE A 226 -25.36 22.99 -33.97
C ILE A 226 -24.36 22.78 -35.11
N ARG A 227 -23.34 21.94 -34.87
CA ARG A 227 -22.40 21.51 -35.89
C ARG A 227 -22.26 19.99 -35.80
N SER A 228 -22.17 19.30 -36.94
CA SER A 228 -21.93 17.90 -37.00
C SER A 228 -20.98 17.55 -38.16
N GLY A 229 -20.29 16.46 -38.05
CA GLY A 229 -19.36 16.05 -39.09
C GLY A 229 -18.89 14.60 -38.93
N LYS A 230 -18.10 14.17 -39.90
CA LYS A 230 -17.60 12.79 -39.90
C LYS A 230 -16.43 12.59 -38.93
N GLN A 231 -15.52 13.57 -38.83
CA GLN A 231 -14.35 13.51 -37.97
C GLN A 231 -13.86 14.90 -37.58
N ILE A 232 -13.39 15.06 -36.36
CA ILE A 232 -12.68 16.23 -35.87
C ILE A 232 -11.54 15.77 -34.94
N ASP A 233 -10.38 16.40 -35.07
CA ASP A 233 -9.25 16.15 -34.18
C ASP A 233 -9.28 17.19 -33.05
N THR A 234 -9.10 16.72 -31.81
CA THR A 234 -9.10 17.59 -30.62
C THR A 234 -8.04 17.13 -29.63
N THR A 235 -7.44 18.07 -28.92
CA THR A 235 -6.55 17.79 -27.78
C THR A 235 -7.36 17.87 -26.49
N LEU A 236 -7.37 16.78 -25.72
CA LEU A 236 -8.03 16.72 -24.42
C LEU A 236 -6.99 16.49 -23.34
N ALA A 237 -7.21 17.03 -22.16
CA ALA A 237 -6.44 16.71 -20.96
C ALA A 237 -6.81 15.31 -20.41
N LEU A 238 -6.95 14.35 -21.32
CA LEU A 238 -7.33 12.96 -21.05
C LEU A 238 -6.37 12.05 -21.81
N SER A 239 -5.70 11.17 -21.09
CA SER A 239 -4.79 10.15 -21.65
C SER A 239 -5.49 8.80 -21.80
N VAL A 240 -4.88 7.91 -22.57
CA VAL A 240 -5.38 6.53 -22.68
C VAL A 240 -5.29 5.81 -21.33
N ASP A 241 -4.28 6.15 -20.53
CA ASP A 241 -4.06 5.52 -19.22
C ASP A 241 -5.16 5.88 -18.21
N ASP A 242 -5.85 7.01 -18.39
CA ASP A 242 -6.96 7.40 -17.52
C ASP A 242 -8.16 6.44 -17.61
N PHE A 243 -8.27 5.67 -18.70
CA PHE A 243 -9.31 4.64 -18.85
C PHE A 243 -8.95 3.30 -18.22
N TYR A 244 -7.71 3.16 -17.74
CA TYR A 244 -7.25 1.94 -17.09
C TYR A 244 -7.13 2.16 -15.60
N TRP A 245 -7.91 1.41 -14.83
CA TRP A 245 -7.71 1.35 -13.40
C TRP A 245 -6.90 0.10 -13.05
N ASN A 246 -5.73 0.31 -12.47
CA ASN A 246 -4.95 -0.74 -11.84
C ASN A 246 -4.56 -0.27 -10.43
N PRO A 247 -5.16 -0.84 -9.36
CA PRO A 247 -4.81 -0.50 -7.99
C PRO A 247 -3.30 -0.63 -7.71
N GLU A 248 -2.66 -1.63 -8.30
CA GLU A 248 -1.23 -1.88 -8.11
C GLU A 248 -0.36 -0.75 -8.65
N SER A 249 -0.83 -0.02 -9.68
CA SER A 249 -0.09 1.12 -10.22
C SER A 249 0.09 2.25 -9.21
N VAL A 250 -0.83 2.40 -8.24
CA VAL A 250 -0.72 3.41 -7.19
C VAL A 250 0.48 3.16 -6.28
N GLU A 251 0.88 1.90 -6.14
CA GLU A 251 2.05 1.51 -5.34
C GLU A 251 3.39 1.84 -6.02
N THR A 252 3.37 2.21 -7.31
CA THR A 252 4.56 2.61 -8.07
C THR A 252 4.92 4.08 -7.90
N TYR A 253 4.00 4.90 -7.42
CA TYR A 253 4.23 6.33 -7.23
C TYR A 253 5.05 6.59 -5.96
N ASN A 254 6.05 7.48 -6.05
CA ASN A 254 6.73 7.98 -4.86
C ASN A 254 5.77 8.86 -4.03
N TYR A 255 6.23 9.37 -2.88
CA TYR A 255 5.34 10.13 -1.98
C TYR A 255 4.81 11.43 -2.62
N PHE A 256 5.63 12.13 -3.39
CA PHE A 256 5.25 13.39 -4.05
C PHE A 256 4.32 13.11 -5.23
N GLU A 257 4.71 12.20 -6.12
CA GLU A 257 3.87 11.76 -7.24
C GLU A 257 2.50 11.25 -6.78
N LEU A 258 2.45 10.55 -5.63
CA LEU A 258 1.19 10.07 -5.06
C LEU A 258 0.30 11.22 -4.58
N ASN A 259 0.87 12.30 -4.03
CA ASN A 259 0.09 13.47 -3.67
C ASN A 259 -0.49 14.17 -4.90
N ASP A 260 0.33 14.36 -5.95
CA ASP A 260 -0.12 14.96 -7.21
C ASP A 260 -1.25 14.11 -7.86
N LEU A 261 -1.12 12.78 -7.80
CA LEU A 261 -2.18 11.86 -8.25
C LEU A 261 -3.46 12.02 -7.43
N ILE A 262 -3.36 12.12 -6.11
CA ILE A 262 -4.53 12.29 -5.23
C ILE A 262 -5.24 13.62 -5.55
N ASP A 263 -4.49 14.72 -5.71
CA ASP A 263 -5.06 16.02 -6.03
C ASP A 263 -5.76 15.99 -7.39
N LEU A 264 -5.16 15.32 -8.38
CA LEU A 264 -5.77 15.10 -9.69
C LEU A 264 -7.06 14.25 -9.58
N GLN A 265 -7.05 13.16 -8.82
CA GLN A 265 -8.21 12.30 -8.61
C GLN A 265 -9.35 13.02 -7.88
N ILE A 266 -9.04 13.88 -6.90
CA ILE A 266 -10.03 14.72 -6.21
C ILE A 266 -10.65 15.70 -7.21
N MET A 267 -9.84 16.40 -7.99
CA MET A 267 -10.33 17.33 -9.02
C MET A 267 -11.24 16.63 -10.02
N ARG A 268 -10.89 15.41 -10.43
CA ARG A 268 -11.64 14.60 -11.39
C ARG A 268 -12.92 13.96 -10.82
N GLY A 269 -13.12 13.99 -9.51
CA GLY A 269 -14.21 13.25 -8.87
C GLY A 269 -14.04 11.73 -8.99
N ASP A 270 -12.79 11.23 -9.08
CA ASP A 270 -12.50 9.81 -9.27
C ASP A 270 -12.75 9.03 -7.97
N ALA A 271 -13.63 8.03 -8.02
CA ALA A 271 -13.93 7.17 -6.88
C ALA A 271 -12.69 6.40 -6.36
N ASN A 272 -11.69 6.21 -7.22
CA ASN A 272 -10.45 5.51 -6.88
C ASN A 272 -9.51 6.31 -5.97
N VAL A 273 -9.78 7.59 -5.74
CA VAL A 273 -9.04 8.42 -4.78
C VAL A 273 -8.96 7.80 -3.40
N LYS A 274 -9.98 7.04 -3.00
CA LYS A 274 -10.01 6.33 -1.70
C LYS A 274 -8.86 5.34 -1.57
N TYR A 275 -8.56 4.58 -2.62
CA TYR A 275 -7.43 3.66 -2.65
C TYR A 275 -6.09 4.40 -2.51
N SER A 276 -5.92 5.48 -3.25
CA SER A 276 -4.71 6.31 -3.19
C SER A 276 -4.50 6.92 -1.81
N LEU A 277 -5.57 7.38 -1.15
CA LEU A 277 -5.56 7.89 0.21
C LEU A 277 -5.21 6.80 1.24
N ILE A 278 -5.71 5.58 1.04
CA ILE A 278 -5.35 4.41 1.86
C ILE A 278 -3.85 4.14 1.74
N GLN A 279 -3.32 4.06 0.52
CA GLN A 279 -1.89 3.81 0.28
C GLN A 279 -1.01 4.91 0.90
N LYS A 280 -1.38 6.18 0.75
CA LYS A 280 -0.65 7.30 1.38
C LYS A 280 -0.54 7.16 2.90
N ASN A 281 -1.63 6.86 3.57
CA ASN A 281 -1.66 6.76 5.03
C ASN A 281 -0.98 5.47 5.54
N ASN A 282 -1.10 4.35 4.81
CA ASN A 282 -0.45 3.09 5.17
C ASN A 282 1.07 3.19 5.18
N ARG A 283 1.67 4.06 4.35
CA ARG A 283 3.13 4.28 4.35
C ARG A 283 3.69 4.70 5.72
N PHE A 284 2.88 5.37 6.54
CA PHE A 284 3.26 5.81 7.88
C PHE A 284 2.66 4.93 8.98
N ALA A 285 1.42 4.48 8.82
CA ALA A 285 0.74 3.68 9.84
C ALA A 285 1.40 2.31 10.03
N LEU A 286 1.87 1.68 8.96
CA LEU A 286 2.48 0.36 9.00
C LEU A 286 3.81 0.34 9.77
N PRO A 287 4.80 1.21 9.50
CA PRO A 287 6.03 1.25 10.29
C PRO A 287 5.80 1.50 11.78
N PHE A 288 4.80 2.32 12.12
CA PHE A 288 4.48 2.63 13.52
C PHE A 288 4.03 1.40 14.33
N SER A 289 3.43 0.41 13.67
CA SER A 289 3.02 -0.86 14.29
C SER A 289 4.17 -1.59 14.97
N ALA A 290 5.41 -1.43 14.49
CA ALA A 290 6.59 -2.08 15.07
C ALA A 290 6.78 -1.74 16.56
N PHE A 291 6.51 -0.49 16.96
CA PHE A 291 6.58 -0.09 18.37
C PHE A 291 5.51 -0.77 19.21
N ILE A 292 4.27 -0.75 18.74
CA ILE A 292 3.10 -1.27 19.45
C ILE A 292 3.27 -2.78 19.65
N LEU A 293 3.57 -3.49 18.57
CA LEU A 293 3.72 -4.94 18.58
C LEU A 293 4.94 -5.37 19.42
N THR A 294 6.02 -4.59 19.43
CA THR A 294 7.17 -4.83 20.29
C THR A 294 6.79 -4.73 21.77
N ILE A 295 6.10 -3.64 22.18
CA ILE A 295 5.67 -3.46 23.58
C ILE A 295 4.75 -4.60 24.01
N MET A 296 3.77 -4.95 23.18
CA MET A 296 2.85 -6.05 23.44
C MET A 296 3.58 -7.38 23.54
N GLY A 297 4.49 -7.66 22.59
CA GLY A 297 5.25 -8.89 22.55
C GLY A 297 6.10 -9.11 23.80
N VAL A 298 6.84 -8.09 24.23
CA VAL A 298 7.64 -8.15 25.46
C VAL A 298 6.74 -8.32 26.70
N ALA A 299 5.67 -7.53 26.81
CA ALA A 299 4.77 -7.60 27.95
C ALA A 299 4.10 -8.98 28.09
N LEU A 300 3.71 -9.61 26.96
CA LEU A 300 3.08 -10.92 26.93
C LEU A 300 4.04 -12.05 27.28
N SER A 301 5.30 -11.96 26.81
CA SER A 301 6.27 -13.05 26.85
C SER A 301 7.30 -12.96 27.97
N SER A 302 7.32 -11.83 28.72
CA SER A 302 8.29 -11.64 29.83
C SER A 302 8.04 -12.52 31.05
N LYS A 303 6.84 -13.13 31.19
CA LYS A 303 6.51 -14.02 32.29
C LYS A 303 6.73 -15.47 31.92
N LYS A 304 7.46 -16.21 32.77
CA LYS A 304 7.55 -17.67 32.70
C LYS A 304 6.17 -18.30 32.99
N ARG A 305 5.57 -18.97 32.01
CA ARG A 305 4.27 -19.64 32.15
C ARG A 305 4.43 -21.16 32.13
N ARG A 306 3.56 -21.90 32.85
CA ARG A 306 3.56 -23.36 32.90
C ARG A 306 3.29 -24.03 31.54
N GLY A 307 2.69 -23.31 30.58
CA GLY A 307 2.41 -23.78 29.20
C GLY A 307 3.61 -23.75 28.24
N GLY A 308 4.79 -23.33 28.71
CA GLY A 308 5.99 -23.22 27.87
C GLY A 308 5.97 -22.10 26.80
N ILE A 309 7.02 -22.10 25.97
CA ILE A 309 7.22 -21.11 24.90
C ILE A 309 6.11 -21.20 23.85
N GLY A 310 5.60 -22.41 23.56
CA GLY A 310 4.58 -22.65 22.52
C GLY A 310 3.28 -21.88 22.75
N TRP A 311 2.81 -21.76 24.00
CA TRP A 311 1.61 -21.00 24.33
C TRP A 311 1.78 -19.49 24.02
N ASN A 312 2.92 -18.92 24.38
CA ASN A 312 3.20 -17.51 24.11
C ASN A 312 3.30 -17.23 22.61
N ILE A 313 3.93 -18.14 21.85
CA ILE A 313 4.01 -18.04 20.38
C ILE A 313 2.60 -18.13 19.77
N GLY A 314 1.80 -19.12 20.18
CA GLY A 314 0.43 -19.28 19.66
C GLY A 314 -0.46 -18.06 19.95
N ALA A 315 -0.45 -17.55 21.18
CA ALA A 315 -1.17 -16.32 21.54
C ALA A 315 -0.65 -15.11 20.77
N GLY A 316 0.67 -15.04 20.53
CA GLY A 316 1.27 -13.98 19.73
C GLY A 316 0.85 -14.03 18.28
N ILE A 317 0.91 -15.19 17.65
CA ILE A 317 0.43 -15.34 16.26
C ILE A 317 -1.03 -14.95 16.16
N ALA A 318 -1.90 -15.38 17.08
CA ALA A 318 -3.31 -15.02 17.08
C ALA A 318 -3.52 -13.49 17.18
N LEU A 319 -2.79 -12.82 18.08
CA LEU A 319 -2.85 -11.36 18.22
C LEU A 319 -2.30 -10.62 16.98
N ALA A 320 -1.23 -11.12 16.35
CA ALA A 320 -0.69 -10.54 15.13
C ALA A 320 -1.69 -10.65 13.97
N PHE A 321 -2.31 -11.81 13.79
CA PHE A 321 -3.38 -11.97 12.80
C PHE A 321 -4.59 -11.08 13.09
N THR A 322 -4.98 -10.96 14.36
CA THR A 322 -6.07 -10.04 14.77
C THR A 322 -5.72 -8.60 14.42
N TYR A 323 -4.47 -8.17 14.63
CA TYR A 323 -4.02 -6.84 14.24
C TYR A 323 -4.11 -6.64 12.72
N ILE A 324 -3.59 -7.59 11.92
CA ILE A 324 -3.62 -7.51 10.45
C ILE A 324 -5.05 -7.49 9.92
N LEU A 325 -5.91 -8.38 10.45
CA LEU A 325 -7.33 -8.40 10.09
C LEU A 325 -8.01 -7.08 10.44
N PHE A 326 -7.73 -6.52 11.61
CA PHE A 326 -8.32 -5.25 12.02
C PHE A 326 -7.83 -4.10 11.13
N MET A 327 -6.57 -4.10 10.67
CA MET A 327 -6.10 -3.16 9.66
C MET A 327 -6.92 -3.26 8.36
N LYS A 328 -7.13 -4.48 7.85
CA LYS A 328 -7.92 -4.69 6.62
C LYS A 328 -9.39 -4.30 6.79
N PHE A 329 -10.02 -4.61 7.92
CA PHE A 329 -11.37 -4.14 8.22
C PHE A 329 -11.46 -2.61 8.34
N SER A 330 -10.43 -1.98 8.89
CA SER A 330 -10.38 -0.54 9.06
C SER A 330 -10.29 0.20 7.71
N GLU A 331 -9.64 -0.38 6.70
CA GLU A 331 -9.64 0.12 5.33
C GLU A 331 -11.06 0.23 4.74
N MET A 332 -11.97 -0.69 5.12
CA MET A 332 -13.36 -0.67 4.62
C MET A 332 -14.14 0.57 5.05
N PHE A 333 -13.81 1.17 6.21
CA PHE A 333 -14.46 2.42 6.64
C PHE A 333 -14.15 3.61 5.73
N VAL A 334 -13.02 3.56 5.01
CA VAL A 334 -12.68 4.57 4.00
C VAL A 334 -13.57 4.39 2.75
N TYR A 335 -13.76 3.13 2.31
CA TYR A 335 -14.58 2.86 1.13
C TYR A 335 -16.06 3.21 1.33
N THR A 336 -16.56 3.06 2.58
CA THR A 336 -17.96 3.38 2.95
C THR A 336 -18.17 4.84 3.34
N ASP A 337 -17.15 5.69 3.26
CA ASP A 337 -17.19 7.11 3.70
C ASP A 337 -17.58 7.30 5.19
N THR A 338 -17.43 6.25 6.00
CA THR A 338 -17.80 6.29 7.43
C THR A 338 -16.76 7.05 8.25
N LEU A 339 -15.48 6.90 7.90
CA LEU A 339 -14.35 7.56 8.58
C LEU A 339 -13.40 8.18 7.56
N SER A 340 -12.76 9.28 7.95
CA SER A 340 -11.69 9.84 7.13
C SER A 340 -10.52 8.86 7.00
N PRO A 341 -9.79 8.84 5.86
CA PRO A 341 -8.69 7.90 5.63
C PRO A 341 -7.63 7.90 6.74
N ALA A 342 -7.28 9.08 7.25
CA ALA A 342 -6.30 9.20 8.33
C ALA A 342 -6.80 8.50 9.61
N ILE A 343 -8.03 8.77 10.05
CA ILE A 343 -8.59 8.16 11.26
C ILE A 343 -8.72 6.65 11.08
N ALA A 344 -9.30 6.20 9.96
CA ALA A 344 -9.51 4.78 9.69
C ALA A 344 -8.21 3.98 9.78
N LEU A 345 -7.14 4.42 9.13
CA LEU A 345 -5.90 3.66 9.06
C LEU A 345 -5.04 3.75 10.33
N TRP A 346 -5.25 4.77 11.16
CA TRP A 346 -4.62 4.84 12.48
C TRP A 346 -5.42 4.15 13.58
N LEU A 347 -6.70 3.83 13.35
CA LEU A 347 -7.58 3.21 14.34
C LEU A 347 -7.02 1.88 14.91
N PRO A 348 -6.49 0.94 14.10
CA PRO A 348 -5.84 -0.26 14.62
C PRO A 348 -4.67 0.07 15.55
N ASN A 349 -3.82 1.00 15.13
CA ASN A 349 -2.68 1.43 15.95
C ASN A 349 -3.13 2.03 17.30
N ILE A 350 -4.19 2.83 17.30
CA ILE A 350 -4.75 3.42 18.54
C ILE A 350 -5.26 2.31 19.47
N VAL A 351 -6.11 1.41 18.95
CA VAL A 351 -6.71 0.34 19.75
C VAL A 351 -5.63 -0.58 20.32
N PHE A 352 -4.69 -1.00 19.49
CA PHE A 352 -3.60 -1.90 19.93
C PHE A 352 -2.59 -1.17 20.85
N THR A 353 -2.44 0.13 20.74
CA THR A 353 -1.67 0.91 21.72
C THR A 353 -2.31 0.84 23.11
N VAL A 354 -3.63 0.96 23.21
CA VAL A 354 -4.35 0.81 24.48
C VAL A 354 -4.13 -0.58 25.06
N ILE A 355 -4.26 -1.63 24.22
CA ILE A 355 -3.98 -3.01 24.63
C ILE A 355 -2.52 -3.16 25.09
N ALA A 356 -1.57 -2.59 24.36
CA ALA A 356 -0.15 -2.61 24.71
C ALA A 356 0.12 -1.96 26.08
N ILE A 357 -0.50 -0.83 26.37
CA ILE A 357 -0.39 -0.13 27.66
C ILE A 357 -0.96 -0.99 28.80
N VAL A 358 -2.11 -1.62 28.57
CA VAL A 358 -2.71 -2.53 29.59
C VAL A 358 -1.79 -3.73 29.86
N LEU A 359 -1.31 -4.40 28.82
CA LEU A 359 -0.39 -5.52 28.96
C LEU A 359 0.92 -5.13 29.63
N TYR A 360 1.46 -3.96 29.28
CA TYR A 360 2.66 -3.41 29.91
C TYR A 360 2.48 -3.15 31.41
N ARG A 361 1.31 -2.64 31.84
CA ARG A 361 1.01 -2.45 33.28
C ARG A 361 0.87 -3.75 34.04
N LEU A 362 0.45 -4.84 33.38
CA LEU A 362 0.30 -6.17 33.95
C LEU A 362 1.61 -6.99 33.90
N ALA A 363 2.65 -6.50 33.22
CA ALA A 363 3.94 -7.17 33.14
C ALA A 363 4.65 -7.21 34.53
N PRO A 364 5.58 -8.15 34.77
CA PRO A 364 6.37 -8.20 36.01
C PRO A 364 7.21 -6.92 36.11
N LYS A 365 7.17 -6.30 37.27
CA LYS A 365 7.98 -5.11 37.59
C LYS A 365 9.15 -5.49 38.45
#